data_1ce41893d84cbd200baa2b03432ce6b7
#
_entry.id   1ce41893d84cbd200baa2b03432ce6b7
#
_cell.length_a   1.000
_cell.length_b   1.000
_cell.length_c   1.000
_cell.angle_alpha   90.00
_cell.angle_beta   90.00
_cell.angle_gamma   90.00
#
_symmetry.space_group_name_H-M   'P 1'
#
loop_
_entity.id
_entity.type
_entity.pdbx_description
1 polymer ?
#
loop_
_entity_poly.entity_id
_entity_poly.type
_entity_poly.pdbx_seq_one_letter_code
_entity_poly.pdbx_strand_id
1 'polypeptide(L)'
;FEMCVRVLDHVRERMVQLQEATGHLYNLEATPAEGTTYRFAKEDRKRFPGIIQAGTEAEPYYTNSSQLPVGYTDDPFQALEDQEVLQGKYTGGTVLHLYMGERVSSGKACKELVRRSLTAFKLPYITITPTFSICPVHGYLAGEHFTCERCAAAHPEREPQACEVWTRVMGYFRPVQSFNIGKKGEYHERQMFDESSAAGHGQLRSAFEFDDAGVRTREVVTSEIYA
;
A
#
# COMPACT_ATOMS: atom_id res chain seq x y z
N PHE A 1 9.02 -12.79 8.00
CA PHE A 1 7.89 -12.25 8.75
C PHE A 1 8.21 -12.23 10.26
N GLU A 2 8.45 -13.37 10.92
CA GLU A 2 8.72 -13.48 12.36
C GLU A 2 9.86 -12.55 12.85
N MET A 3 10.94 -12.43 12.09
CA MET A 3 12.04 -11.53 12.43
C MET A 3 11.55 -10.07 12.54
N CYS A 4 10.73 -9.60 11.60
CA CYS A 4 10.18 -8.24 11.63
C CYS A 4 9.29 -8.04 12.87
N VAL A 5 8.45 -9.02 13.20
CA VAL A 5 7.62 -9.01 14.41
C VAL A 5 8.49 -8.83 15.66
N ARG A 6 9.53 -9.67 15.81
CA ARG A 6 10.45 -9.60 16.96
C ARG A 6 11.20 -8.27 17.05
N VAL A 7 11.63 -7.71 15.91
CA VAL A 7 12.30 -6.40 15.89
C VAL A 7 11.35 -5.31 16.36
N LEU A 8 10.12 -5.27 15.86
CA LEU A 8 9.14 -4.26 16.24
C LEU A 8 8.74 -4.41 17.74
N ASP A 9 8.58 -5.62 18.24
CA ASP A 9 8.31 -5.87 19.66
C ASP A 9 9.46 -5.39 20.54
N HIS A 10 10.69 -5.72 20.18
CA HIS A 10 11.87 -5.24 20.93
C HIS A 10 11.95 -3.70 20.93
N VAL A 11 11.70 -3.04 19.80
CA VAL A 11 11.70 -1.56 19.75
C VAL A 11 10.61 -1.00 20.67
N ARG A 12 9.40 -1.56 20.67
CA ARG A 12 8.32 -1.15 21.56
C ARG A 12 8.67 -1.30 23.04
N GLU A 13 9.25 -2.42 23.43
CA GLU A 13 9.72 -2.64 24.80
C GLU A 13 10.76 -1.60 25.20
N ARG A 14 11.71 -1.31 24.31
CA ARG A 14 12.72 -0.27 24.57
C ARG A 14 12.09 1.13 24.69
N MET A 15 11.08 1.43 23.89
CA MET A 15 10.35 2.70 23.99
C MET A 15 9.64 2.85 25.34
N VAL A 16 8.99 1.78 25.85
CA VAL A 16 8.37 1.81 27.18
C VAL A 16 9.41 2.12 28.27
N GLN A 17 10.56 1.43 28.26
CA GLN A 17 11.64 1.68 29.21
C GLN A 17 12.16 3.11 29.13
N LEU A 18 12.29 3.69 27.93
CA LEU A 18 12.71 5.07 27.75
C LEU A 18 11.64 6.06 28.24
N GLN A 19 10.35 5.77 28.01
CA GLN A 19 9.25 6.58 28.53
C GLN A 19 9.25 6.63 30.06
N GLU A 20 9.44 5.48 30.70
CA GLU A 20 9.56 5.39 32.16
C GLU A 20 10.78 6.15 32.71
N ALA A 21 11.93 6.02 32.03
CA ALA A 21 13.18 6.65 32.48
C ALA A 21 13.20 8.16 32.27
N THR A 22 12.54 8.67 31.23
CA THR A 22 12.66 10.10 30.83
C THR A 22 11.39 10.91 31.08
N GLY A 23 10.25 10.27 31.29
CA GLY A 23 8.94 10.94 31.37
C GLY A 23 8.42 11.49 30.05
N HIS A 24 9.09 11.19 28.92
CA HIS A 24 8.69 11.63 27.57
C HIS A 24 7.90 10.55 26.86
N LEU A 25 7.02 10.95 25.94
CA LEU A 25 6.30 10.05 25.03
C LEU A 25 7.13 9.85 23.74
N TYR A 26 7.17 8.62 23.26
CA TYR A 26 7.84 8.23 22.01
C TYR A 26 6.88 7.52 21.10
N ASN A 27 7.03 7.72 19.78
CA ASN A 27 6.26 7.04 18.74
C ASN A 27 7.16 6.12 17.92
N LEU A 28 6.62 4.99 17.51
CA LEU A 28 7.18 4.12 16.49
C LEU A 28 6.40 4.31 15.20
N GLU A 29 7.06 4.79 14.17
CA GLU A 29 6.45 5.12 12.88
C GLU A 29 7.06 4.35 11.72
N ALA A 30 6.23 4.00 10.73
CA ALA A 30 6.64 3.45 9.45
C ALA A 30 7.00 4.60 8.51
N THR A 31 8.26 5.03 8.51
CA THR A 31 8.70 6.18 7.72
C THR A 31 8.68 5.89 6.22
N PRO A 32 7.99 6.69 5.41
CA PRO A 32 8.07 6.62 3.95
C PRO A 32 9.43 7.17 3.49
N ALA A 33 10.24 6.36 2.85
CA ALA A 33 11.63 6.68 2.55
C ALA A 33 11.94 6.62 1.04
N GLU A 34 11.17 7.35 0.22
CA GLU A 34 11.20 7.29 -1.24
C GLU A 34 12.60 7.31 -1.88
N GLY A 35 13.37 8.37 -1.63
CA GLY A 35 14.71 8.51 -2.20
C GLY A 35 15.74 7.62 -1.51
N THR A 36 15.53 7.34 -0.23
CA THR A 36 16.44 6.54 0.59
C THR A 36 16.37 5.06 0.21
N THR A 37 15.19 4.51 -0.09
CA THR A 37 15.02 3.12 -0.51
C THR A 37 15.81 2.82 -1.78
N TYR A 38 15.78 3.70 -2.77
CA TYR A 38 16.59 3.59 -3.98
C TYR A 38 18.08 3.71 -3.69
N ARG A 39 18.47 4.74 -2.95
CA ARG A 39 19.88 5.01 -2.67
C ARG A 39 20.53 3.87 -1.90
N PHE A 40 19.88 3.34 -0.88
CA PHE A 40 20.41 2.22 -0.11
C PHE A 40 20.48 0.96 -0.96
N ALA A 41 19.44 0.63 -1.72
CA ALA A 41 19.46 -0.52 -2.60
C ALA A 41 20.63 -0.46 -3.58
N LYS A 42 20.89 0.70 -4.18
CA LYS A 42 22.01 0.93 -5.10
C LYS A 42 23.37 0.78 -4.41
N GLU A 43 23.56 1.35 -3.24
CA GLU A 43 24.85 1.29 -2.53
C GLU A 43 25.11 -0.09 -1.92
N ASP A 44 24.08 -0.76 -1.39
CA ASP A 44 24.21 -2.10 -0.83
C ASP A 44 24.54 -3.13 -1.90
N ARG A 45 23.99 -3.01 -3.11
CA ARG A 45 24.35 -3.90 -4.23
C ARG A 45 25.83 -3.82 -4.60
N LYS A 46 26.43 -2.62 -4.50
CA LYS A 46 27.86 -2.45 -4.75
C LYS A 46 28.72 -3.09 -3.65
N ARG A 47 28.29 -2.98 -2.39
CA ARG A 47 29.03 -3.46 -1.22
C ARG A 47 28.83 -4.96 -0.99
N PHE A 48 27.66 -5.46 -1.29
CA PHE A 48 27.23 -6.83 -1.02
C PHE A 48 26.64 -7.45 -2.30
N PRO A 49 27.50 -7.87 -3.26
CA PRO A 49 27.04 -8.55 -4.46
C PRO A 49 26.24 -9.80 -4.07
N GLY A 50 25.00 -9.91 -4.52
CA GLY A 50 24.11 -11.03 -4.18
C GLY A 50 23.11 -10.71 -3.05
N ILE A 51 23.11 -9.50 -2.49
CA ILE A 51 22.02 -9.06 -1.59
C ILE A 51 20.68 -9.11 -2.30
N ILE A 52 19.67 -9.65 -1.65
CA ILE A 52 18.31 -9.73 -2.19
C ILE A 52 17.65 -8.35 -2.11
N GLN A 53 17.20 -7.86 -3.25
CA GLN A 53 16.52 -6.57 -3.40
C GLN A 53 15.37 -6.71 -4.38
N ALA A 54 14.42 -5.79 -4.32
CA ALA A 54 13.39 -5.61 -5.32
C ALA A 54 13.90 -4.76 -6.50
N GLY A 55 13.16 -4.77 -7.59
CA GLY A 55 13.49 -4.05 -8.81
C GLY A 55 14.53 -4.73 -9.69
N THR A 56 14.91 -4.02 -10.71
CA THR A 56 15.94 -4.44 -11.67
C THR A 56 17.32 -3.92 -11.28
N GLU A 57 18.35 -4.26 -12.06
CA GLU A 57 19.68 -3.68 -11.89
C GLU A 57 19.69 -2.16 -12.12
N ALA A 58 18.90 -1.69 -13.07
CA ALA A 58 18.79 -0.26 -13.39
C ALA A 58 17.90 0.51 -12.41
N GLU A 59 16.90 -0.16 -11.85
CA GLU A 59 15.88 0.43 -10.98
C GLU A 59 15.72 -0.35 -9.65
N PRO A 60 16.82 -0.51 -8.87
CA PRO A 60 16.76 -1.24 -7.61
C PRO A 60 16.04 -0.43 -6.54
N TYR A 61 15.32 -1.11 -5.65
CA TYR A 61 14.71 -0.47 -4.49
C TYR A 61 14.53 -1.45 -3.32
N TYR A 62 14.34 -0.90 -2.12
CA TYR A 62 13.80 -1.61 -0.97
C TYR A 62 12.33 -1.25 -0.79
N THR A 63 11.53 -2.18 -0.29
CA THR A 63 10.16 -1.89 0.13
C THR A 63 10.14 -0.82 1.23
N ASN A 64 9.05 -0.07 1.33
CA ASN A 64 8.93 0.93 2.38
C ASN A 64 8.64 0.25 3.72
N SER A 65 9.45 0.57 4.73
CA SER A 65 9.25 0.08 6.09
C SER A 65 9.01 -1.43 6.12
N SER A 66 7.97 -1.90 6.79
CA SER A 66 7.54 -3.31 6.86
C SER A 66 6.42 -3.68 5.89
N GLN A 67 6.24 -2.89 4.83
CA GLN A 67 5.19 -3.16 3.84
C GLN A 67 5.52 -4.39 2.99
N LEU A 68 4.47 -5.06 2.49
CA LEU A 68 4.61 -6.15 1.52
C LEU A 68 5.28 -5.67 0.23
N PRO A 69 6.02 -6.56 -0.46
CA PRO A 69 6.41 -6.30 -1.84
C PRO A 69 5.18 -5.99 -2.70
N VAL A 70 5.29 -4.99 -3.57
CA VAL A 70 4.16 -4.47 -4.35
C VAL A 70 3.59 -5.46 -5.38
N GLY A 71 4.35 -6.50 -5.71
CA GLY A 71 3.91 -7.61 -6.57
C GLY A 71 3.50 -8.88 -5.83
N TYR A 72 3.23 -8.79 -4.52
CA TYR A 72 3.01 -9.97 -3.67
C TYR A 72 1.63 -10.62 -3.91
N THR A 73 0.58 -9.83 -4.04
CA THR A 73 -0.80 -10.32 -4.22
C THR A 73 -1.67 -9.27 -4.91
N ASP A 74 -2.67 -9.73 -5.67
CA ASP A 74 -3.74 -8.92 -6.24
C ASP A 74 -5.00 -8.88 -5.36
N ASP A 75 -5.00 -9.65 -4.27
CA ASP A 75 -6.10 -9.74 -3.32
C ASP A 75 -5.93 -8.72 -2.18
N PRO A 76 -6.81 -7.72 -2.07
CA PRO A 76 -6.71 -6.71 -1.03
C PRO A 76 -6.89 -7.28 0.39
N PHE A 77 -7.70 -8.33 0.58
CA PHE A 77 -7.92 -8.92 1.90
C PHE A 77 -6.74 -9.76 2.35
N GLN A 78 -6.07 -10.48 1.44
CA GLN A 78 -4.81 -11.15 1.74
C GLN A 78 -3.74 -10.15 2.17
N ALA A 79 -3.64 -9.01 1.48
CA ALA A 79 -2.71 -7.95 1.86
C ALA A 79 -3.02 -7.35 3.24
N LEU A 80 -4.31 -7.17 3.57
CA LEU A 80 -4.75 -6.68 4.87
C LEU A 80 -4.38 -7.68 5.98
N GLU A 81 -4.63 -8.97 5.79
CA GLU A 81 -4.32 -10.04 6.72
C GLU A 81 -2.81 -10.12 7.00
N ASP A 82 -1.99 -10.18 5.94
CA ASP A 82 -0.54 -10.28 6.07
C ASP A 82 0.11 -9.04 6.72
N GLN A 83 -0.52 -7.87 6.60
CA GLN A 83 0.00 -6.62 7.15
C GLN A 83 -0.51 -6.29 8.55
N GLU A 84 -1.62 -6.85 8.99
CA GLU A 84 -2.26 -6.52 10.25
C GLU A 84 -1.32 -6.62 11.45
N VAL A 85 -0.59 -7.73 11.53
CA VAL A 85 0.30 -8.01 12.68
C VAL A 85 1.45 -7.00 12.76
N LEU A 86 2.05 -6.63 11.62
CA LEU A 86 3.16 -5.68 11.59
C LEU A 86 2.68 -4.24 11.77
N GLN A 87 1.62 -3.87 11.07
CA GLN A 87 1.08 -2.51 11.11
C GLN A 87 0.47 -2.14 12.47
N GLY A 88 -0.14 -3.12 13.15
CA GLY A 88 -0.66 -2.96 14.50
C GLY A 88 0.42 -2.73 15.58
N LYS A 89 1.71 -2.94 15.26
CA LYS A 89 2.81 -2.67 16.20
C LYS A 89 3.32 -1.23 16.17
N TYR A 90 3.00 -0.47 15.14
CA TYR A 90 3.32 0.96 15.10
C TYR A 90 2.39 1.75 16.02
N THR A 91 2.93 2.80 16.63
CA THR A 91 2.21 3.69 17.55
C THR A 91 1.98 5.07 16.97
N GLY A 92 2.56 5.34 15.81
CA GLY A 92 2.45 6.56 15.02
C GLY A 92 2.12 6.26 13.56
N GLY A 93 2.65 7.07 12.64
CA GLY A 93 2.35 7.00 11.22
C GLY A 93 2.67 5.65 10.57
N THR A 94 1.64 4.98 10.08
CA THR A 94 1.74 3.82 9.19
C THR A 94 0.52 3.80 8.28
N VAL A 95 0.62 3.13 7.12
CA VAL A 95 -0.47 3.04 6.16
C VAL A 95 -0.31 1.82 5.26
N LEU A 96 -1.42 1.19 4.90
CA LEU A 96 -1.47 0.23 3.79
C LEU A 96 -2.17 0.89 2.59
N HIS A 97 -1.46 0.97 1.47
CA HIS A 97 -2.01 1.48 0.22
C HIS A 97 -2.58 0.32 -0.60
N LEU A 98 -3.88 0.33 -0.83
CA LEU A 98 -4.54 -0.57 -1.76
C LEU A 98 -4.49 0.09 -3.15
N TYR A 99 -3.55 -0.35 -3.98
CA TYR A 99 -3.37 0.16 -5.34
C TYR A 99 -4.34 -0.54 -6.28
N MET A 100 -5.37 0.19 -6.74
CA MET A 100 -6.34 -0.32 -7.69
C MET A 100 -5.90 0.02 -9.12
N GLY A 101 -5.97 -0.94 -10.03
CA GLY A 101 -5.62 -0.73 -11.44
C GLY A 101 -6.51 0.30 -12.13
N GLU A 102 -7.75 0.40 -11.65
CA GLU A 102 -8.77 1.30 -12.18
C GLU A 102 -9.67 1.85 -11.07
N ARG A 103 -10.69 2.58 -11.47
CA ARG A 103 -11.73 3.07 -10.56
C ARG A 103 -12.54 1.87 -10.02
N VAL A 104 -12.77 1.83 -8.71
CA VAL A 104 -13.70 0.88 -8.08
C VAL A 104 -15.07 0.94 -8.78
N SER A 105 -15.65 -0.19 -9.10
CA SER A 105 -16.82 -0.37 -9.98
C SER A 105 -18.03 0.46 -9.55
N SER A 106 -18.22 0.66 -8.25
CA SER A 106 -19.34 1.44 -7.72
C SER A 106 -19.06 1.99 -6.33
N GLY A 107 -19.80 3.05 -5.95
CA GLY A 107 -19.76 3.58 -4.58
C GLY A 107 -20.21 2.54 -3.54
N LYS A 108 -21.08 1.58 -3.91
CA LYS A 108 -21.49 0.48 -3.05
C LYS A 108 -20.34 -0.50 -2.80
N ALA A 109 -19.60 -0.88 -3.84
CA ALA A 109 -18.42 -1.74 -3.74
C ALA A 109 -17.32 -1.07 -2.88
N CYS A 110 -17.04 0.21 -3.13
CA CYS A 110 -16.10 0.98 -2.31
C CYS A 110 -16.51 1.03 -0.83
N LYS A 111 -17.78 1.32 -0.54
CA LYS A 111 -18.31 1.33 0.82
C LYS A 111 -18.15 -0.03 1.49
N GLU A 112 -18.45 -1.12 0.78
CA GLU A 112 -18.33 -2.47 1.32
C GLU A 112 -16.87 -2.87 1.57
N LEU A 113 -15.96 -2.55 0.65
CA LEU A 113 -14.52 -2.76 0.85
C LEU A 113 -14.02 -2.06 2.11
N VAL A 114 -14.34 -0.76 2.26
CA VAL A 114 -13.96 0.03 3.46
C VAL A 114 -14.56 -0.59 4.73
N ARG A 115 -15.86 -0.90 4.71
CA ARG A 115 -16.55 -1.46 5.87
C ARG A 115 -15.92 -2.79 6.30
N ARG A 116 -15.74 -3.72 5.36
CA ARG A 116 -15.13 -5.04 5.64
C ARG A 116 -13.71 -4.89 6.15
N SER A 117 -12.89 -4.05 5.52
CA SER A 117 -11.51 -3.81 5.95
C SER A 117 -11.43 -3.30 7.38
N LEU A 118 -12.26 -2.30 7.74
CA LEU A 118 -12.22 -1.67 9.06
C LEU A 118 -12.92 -2.48 10.17
N THR A 119 -13.79 -3.44 9.81
CA THR A 119 -14.44 -4.31 10.80
C THR A 119 -13.71 -5.62 11.02
N ALA A 120 -13.03 -6.15 9.99
CA ALA A 120 -12.34 -7.43 10.07
C ALA A 120 -10.88 -7.32 10.51
N PHE A 121 -10.22 -6.17 10.26
CA PHE A 121 -8.79 -6.01 10.49
C PHE A 121 -8.48 -4.82 11.41
N LYS A 122 -7.39 -4.94 12.17
CA LYS A 122 -6.91 -3.93 13.13
C LYS A 122 -5.86 -2.99 12.54
N LEU A 123 -5.94 -2.70 11.24
CA LEU A 123 -4.98 -1.77 10.62
C LEU A 123 -5.29 -0.33 11.03
N PRO A 124 -4.27 0.43 11.44
CA PRO A 124 -4.47 1.83 11.86
C PRO A 124 -4.93 2.75 10.73
N TYR A 125 -4.48 2.49 9.49
CA TYR A 125 -4.80 3.34 8.35
C TYR A 125 -4.67 2.59 7.03
N ILE A 126 -5.69 2.69 6.19
CA ILE A 126 -5.70 2.17 4.83
C ILE A 126 -6.07 3.26 3.84
N THR A 127 -5.61 3.15 2.59
CA THR A 127 -6.06 4.01 1.50
C THR A 127 -6.47 3.17 0.31
N ILE A 128 -7.50 3.60 -0.40
CA ILE A 128 -7.87 3.09 -1.72
C ILE A 128 -7.29 4.05 -2.75
N THR A 129 -6.41 3.55 -3.59
CA THR A 129 -5.63 4.36 -4.53
C THR A 129 -5.90 3.91 -5.96
N PRO A 130 -6.82 4.57 -6.68
CA PRO A 130 -7.02 4.31 -8.10
C PRO A 130 -5.84 4.81 -8.93
N THR A 131 -5.60 4.17 -10.07
CA THR A 131 -4.77 4.70 -11.14
C THR A 131 -5.67 5.39 -12.15
N PHE A 132 -5.24 6.55 -12.66
CA PHE A 132 -5.96 7.28 -13.70
C PHE A 132 -4.97 8.04 -14.59
N SER A 133 -5.44 8.43 -15.77
CA SER A 133 -4.61 9.14 -16.74
C SER A 133 -5.24 10.49 -17.10
N ILE A 134 -4.41 11.45 -17.46
CA ILE A 134 -4.84 12.78 -17.90
C ILE A 134 -4.31 13.03 -19.32
N CYS A 135 -5.24 13.11 -20.26
CA CYS A 135 -4.94 13.58 -21.61
C CYS A 135 -5.04 15.11 -21.65
N PRO A 136 -4.07 15.83 -22.21
CA PRO A 136 -4.15 17.29 -22.34
C PRO A 136 -5.38 17.80 -23.14
N VAL A 137 -5.91 16.95 -24.03
CA VAL A 137 -7.06 17.31 -24.91
C VAL A 137 -8.39 16.83 -24.33
N HIS A 138 -8.44 15.57 -23.82
CA HIS A 138 -9.68 14.93 -23.39
C HIS A 138 -9.88 14.87 -21.87
N GLY A 139 -8.89 15.34 -21.09
CA GLY A 139 -8.94 15.36 -19.64
C GLY A 139 -8.81 13.97 -19.03
N TYR A 140 -9.61 13.68 -18.02
CA TYR A 140 -9.55 12.46 -17.20
C TYR A 140 -9.93 11.19 -17.99
N LEU A 141 -9.10 10.16 -17.83
CA LEU A 141 -9.30 8.80 -18.31
C LEU A 141 -9.13 7.84 -17.10
N ALA A 142 -10.07 6.92 -16.91
CA ALA A 142 -9.96 5.93 -15.86
C ALA A 142 -8.91 4.87 -16.24
N GLY A 143 -8.07 4.45 -15.27
CA GLY A 143 -7.02 3.45 -15.53
C GLY A 143 -5.72 4.02 -16.11
N GLU A 144 -4.83 3.11 -16.46
CA GLU A 144 -3.51 3.40 -17.01
C GLU A 144 -3.55 3.51 -18.53
N HIS A 145 -3.33 4.72 -19.04
CA HIS A 145 -3.25 5.01 -20.47
C HIS A 145 -2.05 5.92 -20.73
N PHE A 146 -0.96 5.38 -21.29
CA PHE A 146 0.19 6.21 -21.70
C PHE A 146 -0.09 7.06 -22.93
N THR A 147 -1.07 6.66 -23.72
CA THR A 147 -1.56 7.38 -24.88
C THR A 147 -3.08 7.45 -24.89
N CYS A 148 -3.62 8.50 -25.48
CA CYS A 148 -5.07 8.74 -25.53
C CYS A 148 -5.73 8.03 -26.72
N GLU A 149 -6.54 7.03 -26.48
CA GLU A 149 -7.29 6.30 -27.51
C GLU A 149 -8.28 7.22 -28.26
N ARG A 150 -8.86 8.22 -27.58
CA ARG A 150 -9.77 9.19 -28.21
C ARG A 150 -9.03 10.08 -29.20
N CYS A 151 -7.79 10.48 -28.88
CA CYS A 151 -6.96 11.22 -29.83
C CYS A 151 -6.55 10.33 -31.03
N ALA A 152 -6.20 9.07 -30.77
CA ALA A 152 -5.86 8.11 -31.83
C ALA A 152 -7.05 7.88 -32.79
N ALA A 153 -8.25 7.74 -32.25
CA ALA A 153 -9.47 7.55 -33.06
C ALA A 153 -9.85 8.82 -33.87
N ALA A 154 -9.64 10.01 -33.29
CA ALA A 154 -9.94 11.28 -33.97
C ALA A 154 -8.92 11.63 -35.05
N HIS A 155 -7.68 11.20 -34.90
CA HIS A 155 -6.56 11.54 -35.76
C HIS A 155 -5.67 10.33 -36.03
N PRO A 156 -6.16 9.33 -36.78
CA PRO A 156 -5.40 8.08 -37.03
C PRO A 156 -4.12 8.29 -37.86
N GLU A 157 -3.99 9.43 -38.49
CA GLU A 157 -2.81 9.85 -39.26
C GLU A 157 -1.67 10.44 -38.40
N ARG A 158 -1.88 10.61 -37.10
CA ARG A 158 -0.90 11.20 -36.18
C ARG A 158 -0.55 10.24 -35.05
N GLU A 159 0.61 10.48 -34.43
CA GLU A 159 0.92 9.77 -33.17
C GLU A 159 -0.11 10.15 -32.10
N PRO A 160 -0.60 9.16 -31.34
CA PRO A 160 -1.55 9.39 -30.25
C PRO A 160 -0.99 10.37 -29.21
N GLN A 161 -1.84 11.26 -28.70
CA GLN A 161 -1.47 12.20 -27.64
C GLN A 161 -1.02 11.45 -26.39
N ALA A 162 0.20 11.73 -25.91
CA ALA A 162 0.69 11.19 -24.64
C ALA A 162 -0.14 11.68 -23.46
N CYS A 163 -0.40 10.79 -22.52
CA CYS A 163 -1.10 11.07 -21.28
C CYS A 163 -0.16 11.05 -20.08
N GLU A 164 -0.48 11.78 -19.04
CA GLU A 164 0.13 11.62 -17.74
C GLU A 164 -0.62 10.53 -16.97
N VAL A 165 0.09 9.50 -16.52
CA VAL A 165 -0.45 8.45 -15.63
C VAL A 165 -0.25 8.88 -14.18
N TRP A 166 -1.32 8.96 -13.41
CA TRP A 166 -1.34 9.43 -12.04
C TRP A 166 -1.71 8.32 -11.07
N THR A 167 -0.90 8.18 -10.03
CA THR A 167 -1.18 7.31 -8.88
C THR A 167 -0.44 7.82 -7.65
N ARG A 168 -0.63 7.21 -6.47
CA ARG A 168 0.18 7.54 -5.30
C ARG A 168 1.60 7.02 -5.47
N VAL A 169 2.57 7.91 -5.25
CA VAL A 169 3.98 7.49 -5.11
C VAL A 169 4.22 6.93 -3.69
N MET A 170 3.67 7.62 -2.71
CA MET A 170 3.59 7.26 -1.29
C MET A 170 2.26 7.75 -0.71
N GLY A 171 2.28 8.82 0.09
CA GLY A 171 1.09 9.44 0.66
C GLY A 171 0.34 10.42 -0.26
N TYR A 172 0.91 10.83 -1.40
CA TYR A 172 0.36 11.81 -2.32
C TYR A 172 0.38 11.32 -3.78
N PHE A 173 -0.51 11.87 -4.60
CA PHE A 173 -0.59 11.58 -6.03
C PHE A 173 0.47 12.36 -6.80
N ARG A 174 1.05 11.70 -7.80
CA ARG A 174 2.04 12.28 -8.72
C ARG A 174 2.00 11.57 -10.08
N PRO A 175 2.36 12.25 -11.17
CA PRO A 175 2.57 11.57 -12.44
C PRO A 175 3.70 10.55 -12.32
N VAL A 176 3.48 9.32 -12.83
CA VAL A 176 4.48 8.25 -12.82
C VAL A 176 5.78 8.68 -13.50
N GLN A 177 5.66 9.47 -14.56
CA GLN A 177 6.81 10.03 -15.29
C GLN A 177 7.75 10.85 -14.39
N SER A 178 7.21 11.44 -13.33
CA SER A 178 7.93 12.25 -12.34
C SER A 178 8.42 11.46 -11.12
N PHE A 179 8.22 10.15 -11.06
CA PHE A 179 8.74 9.32 -9.98
C PHE A 179 10.27 9.26 -10.05
N ASN A 180 10.91 9.10 -8.89
CA ASN A 180 12.34 8.76 -8.87
C ASN A 180 12.57 7.33 -9.41
N ILE A 181 13.81 7.00 -9.71
CA ILE A 181 14.19 5.75 -10.38
C ILE A 181 13.66 4.52 -9.61
N GLY A 182 13.89 4.45 -8.30
CA GLY A 182 13.43 3.31 -7.49
C GLY A 182 11.91 3.22 -7.40
N LYS A 183 11.20 4.36 -7.39
CA LYS A 183 9.73 4.38 -7.42
C LYS A 183 9.14 4.06 -8.79
N LYS A 184 9.88 4.28 -9.87
CA LYS A 184 9.52 3.74 -11.20
C LYS A 184 9.64 2.24 -11.22
N GLY A 185 10.76 1.67 -10.73
CA GLY A 185 10.93 0.23 -10.60
C GLY A 185 9.82 -0.40 -9.74
N GLU A 186 9.52 0.18 -8.58
CA GLU A 186 8.39 -0.26 -7.74
C GLU A 186 7.05 -0.21 -8.50
N TYR A 187 6.79 0.87 -9.25
CA TYR A 187 5.55 1.00 -10.01
C TYR A 187 5.42 -0.08 -11.10
N HIS A 188 6.50 -0.41 -11.80
CA HIS A 188 6.49 -1.43 -12.85
C HIS A 188 6.27 -2.85 -12.27
N GLU A 189 6.62 -3.08 -11.02
CA GLU A 189 6.40 -4.35 -10.32
C GLU A 189 5.07 -4.41 -9.56
N ARG A 190 4.29 -3.30 -9.50
CA ARG A 190 3.01 -3.29 -8.79
C ARG A 190 2.03 -4.26 -9.43
N GLN A 191 1.59 -5.21 -8.62
CA GLN A 191 0.38 -5.97 -8.90
C GLN A 191 -0.81 -5.18 -8.33
N MET A 192 -1.67 -4.70 -9.24
CA MET A 192 -2.84 -3.93 -8.84
C MET A 192 -3.88 -4.86 -8.22
N PHE A 193 -4.53 -4.40 -7.17
CA PHE A 193 -5.62 -5.14 -6.54
C PHE A 193 -6.85 -5.19 -7.45
N ASP A 194 -7.50 -6.33 -7.48
CA ASP A 194 -8.69 -6.60 -8.28
C ASP A 194 -9.91 -6.88 -7.38
N GLU A 195 -11.08 -6.32 -7.74
CA GLU A 195 -12.31 -6.57 -7.00
C GLU A 195 -12.76 -8.02 -7.10
N SER A 196 -12.44 -8.71 -8.19
CA SER A 196 -12.83 -10.12 -8.38
C SER A 196 -12.02 -11.06 -7.49
N SER A 197 -10.76 -10.79 -7.25
CA SER A 197 -9.89 -11.56 -6.34
C SER A 197 -10.41 -11.49 -4.89
N ALA A 198 -10.98 -10.35 -4.51
CA ALA A 198 -11.61 -10.14 -3.19
C ALA A 198 -12.89 -11.00 -2.97
N ALA A 199 -13.51 -11.52 -4.03
CA ALA A 199 -14.74 -12.32 -3.91
C ALA A 199 -14.52 -13.71 -3.29
N GLY A 200 -13.28 -14.22 -3.30
CA GLY A 200 -12.91 -15.51 -2.70
C GLY A 200 -12.93 -15.50 -1.15
N HIS A 201 -12.83 -14.35 -0.53
CA HIS A 201 -12.93 -14.21 0.91
C HIS A 201 -14.40 -14.18 1.35
N GLY A 202 -14.88 -15.28 1.87
CA GLY A 202 -16.24 -15.44 2.39
C GLY A 202 -16.64 -14.42 3.47
N GLN A 203 -17.34 -14.84 4.50
CA GLN A 203 -17.63 -13.96 5.64
C GLN A 203 -16.37 -13.80 6.49
N LEU A 204 -15.69 -12.67 6.37
CA LEU A 204 -14.64 -12.28 7.31
C LEU A 204 -15.27 -12.11 8.70
N ARG A 205 -14.63 -12.67 9.72
CA ARG A 205 -15.03 -12.43 11.12
C ARG A 205 -14.63 -11.01 11.50
N SER A 206 -15.46 -10.36 12.30
CA SER A 206 -15.13 -9.02 12.80
C SER A 206 -13.99 -9.07 13.81
N ALA A 207 -13.03 -8.19 13.69
CA ALA A 207 -12.00 -7.95 14.69
C ALA A 207 -12.53 -7.24 15.95
N PHE A 208 -13.80 -6.79 15.91
CA PHE A 208 -14.44 -6.07 17.01
C PHE A 208 -15.86 -6.57 17.22
N GLU A 209 -16.29 -6.59 18.46
CA GLU A 209 -17.70 -6.76 18.82
C GLU A 209 -18.39 -5.40 18.90
N PHE A 210 -19.63 -5.36 18.45
CA PHE A 210 -20.48 -4.15 18.44
C PHE A 210 -21.80 -4.47 19.11
N ASP A 211 -22.38 -3.48 19.79
CA ASP A 211 -23.74 -3.57 20.32
C ASP A 211 -24.80 -3.33 19.23
N ASP A 212 -26.08 -3.44 19.62
CA ASP A 212 -27.21 -3.24 18.71
C ASP A 212 -27.28 -1.82 18.12
N ALA A 213 -26.63 -0.84 18.73
CA ALA A 213 -26.52 0.52 18.25
C ALA A 213 -25.32 0.73 17.31
N GLY A 214 -24.50 -0.32 17.09
CA GLY A 214 -23.28 -0.25 16.29
C GLY A 214 -22.11 0.40 17.01
N VAL A 215 -22.15 0.48 18.34
CA VAL A 215 -21.04 0.99 19.16
C VAL A 215 -20.09 -0.16 19.49
N ARG A 216 -18.79 0.05 19.28
CA ARG A 216 -17.74 -0.96 19.56
C ARG A 216 -17.68 -1.27 21.05
N THR A 217 -17.88 -2.52 21.42
CA THR A 217 -17.92 -2.98 22.82
C THR A 217 -16.65 -3.75 23.21
N ARG A 218 -16.09 -4.55 22.32
CA ARG A 218 -14.91 -5.37 22.59
C ARG A 218 -14.03 -5.53 21.34
N GLU A 219 -12.72 -5.63 21.56
CA GLU A 219 -11.75 -6.09 20.56
C GLU A 219 -11.61 -7.60 20.64
N VAL A 220 -11.77 -8.29 19.50
CA VAL A 220 -11.62 -9.74 19.40
C VAL A 220 -10.13 -10.07 19.29
N VAL A 221 -9.68 -11.07 20.03
CA VAL A 221 -8.27 -11.51 19.97
C VAL A 221 -8.00 -12.15 18.60
N THR A 222 -6.83 -11.91 18.02
CA THR A 222 -6.46 -12.40 16.67
C THR A 222 -6.64 -13.91 16.53
N SER A 223 -6.32 -14.69 17.58
CA SER A 223 -6.53 -16.15 17.61
C SER A 223 -8.00 -16.58 17.47
N GLU A 224 -8.95 -15.71 17.82
CA GLU A 224 -10.38 -15.95 17.68
C GLU A 224 -10.89 -15.60 16.27
N ILE A 225 -10.18 -14.72 15.56
CA ILE A 225 -10.57 -14.29 14.22
C ILE A 225 -10.25 -15.37 13.17
N TYR A 226 -9.12 -16.06 13.36
CA TYR A 226 -8.59 -17.05 12.40
C TYR A 226 -8.81 -18.51 12.85
N ALA A 227 -9.51 -18.74 13.93
CA ALA A 227 -9.92 -20.07 14.39
C ALA A 227 -11.20 -20.54 13.70
#